data_b31a6e999690ea3c39a03601fce147fd
#
_entry.id   b31a6e999690ea3c39a03601fce147fd
#
_cell.length_a   1.000
_cell.length_b   1.000
_cell.length_c   1.000
_cell.angle_alpha   90.00
_cell.angle_beta   90.00
_cell.angle_gamma   90.00
#
_symmetry.space_group_name_H-M   'P 1'
#
loop_
_entity.id
_entity.type
_entity.pdbx_description
1 polymer ?
#
loop_
_entity_poly.entity_id
_entity_poly.type
_entity_poly.pdbx_seq_one_letter_code
_entity_poly.pdbx_strand_id
1 'polypeptide(L)'
;MPPHKAESELTVSTPTRRVQAIVGLRLLEMLRDQDLPGEILEAEDPTQTMPRRLGLSDVVDRQIRTYQRDVKKGVRLADAEVLDLFRLIIRRPDGEEVFYGAGRLLASMERPSRWTRVVPQRVQYAVARGRVKRRLKRLFGRRVGGFGRGPFSVEGRALVFIESDPGGEACHFLSGFCQEILEQTGGGVVQVKHTLCQARGDDQCRWEGMFIDEPAEDIQSEADSSERVEAGER
;
A
#
# COMPACT_ATOMS: atom_id res chain seq x y z
N MET A 1 -40.65 -5.40 -49.65
CA MET A 1 -40.10 -5.41 -48.28
C MET A 1 -38.59 -5.46 -48.39
N PRO A 2 -37.85 -4.44 -48.05
CA PRO A 2 -36.40 -4.49 -47.99
C PRO A 2 -35.94 -4.97 -46.60
N PRO A 3 -34.84 -5.69 -46.49
CA PRO A 3 -34.34 -6.19 -45.22
C PRO A 3 -33.66 -5.06 -44.46
N HIS A 4 -34.07 -4.87 -43.19
CA HIS A 4 -33.40 -4.02 -42.22
C HIS A 4 -32.01 -4.60 -41.90
N LYS A 5 -30.97 -3.91 -42.34
CA LYS A 5 -29.62 -4.07 -41.80
C LYS A 5 -29.61 -3.43 -40.40
N ALA A 6 -29.59 -4.29 -39.38
CA ALA A 6 -29.19 -3.90 -38.04
C ALA A 6 -27.67 -3.78 -38.03
N GLU A 7 -27.12 -2.60 -38.25
CA GLU A 7 -25.74 -2.27 -37.95
C GLU A 7 -25.62 -2.14 -36.44
N SER A 8 -25.12 -3.19 -35.81
CA SER A 8 -24.66 -3.15 -34.43
C SER A 8 -23.40 -2.28 -34.38
N GLU A 9 -23.57 -0.98 -34.12
CA GLU A 9 -22.47 -0.11 -33.72
C GLU A 9 -21.88 -0.64 -32.38
N LEU A 10 -20.81 -1.40 -32.50
CA LEU A 10 -19.89 -1.67 -31.40
C LEU A 10 -19.26 -0.33 -31.00
N THR A 11 -19.90 0.36 -30.07
CA THR A 11 -19.30 1.52 -29.41
C THR A 11 -18.09 1.01 -28.61
N VAL A 12 -16.92 1.07 -29.20
CA VAL A 12 -15.64 0.87 -28.52
C VAL A 12 -15.50 2.00 -27.51
N SER A 13 -15.95 1.78 -26.28
CA SER A 13 -15.75 2.74 -25.21
C SER A 13 -14.25 2.87 -24.96
N THR A 14 -13.71 4.06 -25.19
CA THR A 14 -12.30 4.35 -24.93
C THR A 14 -12.00 4.01 -23.47
N PRO A 15 -11.01 3.16 -23.19
CA PRO A 15 -10.69 2.73 -21.82
C PRO A 15 -10.34 3.95 -20.96
N THR A 16 -11.03 4.10 -19.85
CA THR A 16 -10.83 5.22 -18.95
C THR A 16 -9.47 5.09 -18.24
N ARG A 17 -8.52 5.97 -18.58
CA ARG A 17 -7.19 6.01 -17.98
C ARG A 17 -7.19 6.97 -16.79
N ARG A 18 -7.12 6.46 -15.57
CA ARG A 18 -7.24 7.27 -14.33
C ARG A 18 -6.06 7.10 -13.38
N VAL A 19 -5.51 5.90 -13.28
CA VAL A 19 -4.50 5.55 -12.29
C VAL A 19 -3.13 6.03 -12.77
N GLN A 20 -2.36 6.68 -11.91
CA GLN A 20 -1.00 7.07 -12.29
C GLN A 20 -0.10 5.84 -12.46
N ALA A 21 0.77 5.85 -13.48
CA ALA A 21 1.70 4.74 -13.76
C ALA A 21 2.62 4.40 -12.59
N ILE A 22 2.84 5.33 -11.67
CA ILE A 22 3.63 5.11 -10.45
C ILE A 22 3.03 4.00 -9.56
N VAL A 23 1.70 3.80 -9.61
CA VAL A 23 1.03 2.72 -8.84
C VAL A 23 1.47 1.37 -9.36
N GLY A 24 1.39 1.15 -10.68
CA GLY A 24 1.85 -0.08 -11.32
C GLY A 24 3.35 -0.30 -11.14
N LEU A 25 4.14 0.77 -11.24
CA LEU A 25 5.58 0.71 -11.02
C LEU A 25 5.90 0.18 -9.61
N ARG A 26 5.31 0.76 -8.56
CA ARG A 26 5.61 0.37 -7.17
C ARG A 26 5.13 -1.04 -6.83
N LEU A 27 4.03 -1.47 -7.41
CA LEU A 27 3.56 -2.86 -7.27
C LEU A 27 4.57 -3.85 -7.87
N LEU A 28 5.07 -3.59 -9.07
CA LEU A 28 6.05 -4.47 -9.71
C LEU A 28 7.42 -4.41 -9.05
N GLU A 29 7.85 -3.25 -8.58
CA GLU A 29 9.09 -3.13 -7.81
C GLU A 29 9.01 -3.92 -6.51
N MET A 30 7.89 -3.83 -5.77
CA MET A 30 7.68 -4.60 -4.55
C MET A 30 7.65 -6.11 -4.83
N LEU A 31 6.95 -6.52 -5.89
CA LEU A 31 6.91 -7.91 -6.32
C LEU A 31 8.31 -8.43 -6.67
N ARG A 32 9.10 -7.67 -7.41
CA ARG A 32 10.47 -8.05 -7.72
C ARG A 32 11.34 -8.16 -6.47
N ASP A 33 11.20 -7.21 -5.55
CA ASP A 33 12.00 -7.18 -4.33
C ASP A 33 11.67 -8.38 -3.40
N GLN A 34 10.43 -8.85 -3.39
CA GLN A 34 10.01 -10.08 -2.71
C GLN A 34 10.58 -11.35 -3.37
N ASP A 35 10.72 -11.35 -4.69
CA ASP A 35 11.28 -12.47 -5.45
C ASP A 35 12.82 -12.54 -5.40
N LEU A 36 13.48 -11.51 -4.88
CA LEU A 36 14.92 -11.54 -4.72
C LEU A 36 15.31 -12.38 -3.50
N PRO A 37 16.25 -13.32 -3.63
CA PRO A 37 16.74 -14.08 -2.49
C PRO A 37 17.45 -13.18 -1.48
N GLY A 38 17.30 -13.48 -0.18
CA GLY A 38 17.93 -12.71 0.90
C GLY A 38 19.46 -12.73 0.89
N GLU A 39 20.06 -13.74 0.22
CA GLU A 39 21.52 -13.86 0.07
C GLU A 39 21.87 -13.84 -1.42
N ILE A 40 22.68 -12.88 -1.82
CA ILE A 40 23.25 -12.78 -3.15
C ILE A 40 24.69 -13.30 -3.07
N LEU A 41 25.02 -14.34 -3.84
CA LEU A 41 26.39 -14.81 -3.94
C LEU A 41 27.26 -13.76 -4.63
N GLU A 42 28.50 -13.53 -4.15
CA GLU A 42 29.40 -12.47 -4.64
C GLU A 42 29.64 -12.46 -6.17
N ALA A 43 29.43 -13.62 -6.82
CA ALA A 43 29.60 -13.76 -8.29
C ALA A 43 28.31 -13.54 -9.09
N GLU A 44 27.20 -13.19 -8.45
CA GLU A 44 25.90 -13.05 -9.13
C GLU A 44 25.57 -11.61 -9.44
N ASP A 45 25.21 -11.36 -10.71
CA ASP A 45 24.63 -10.09 -11.14
C ASP A 45 23.11 -10.13 -10.91
N PRO A 46 22.56 -9.28 -10.00
CA PRO A 46 21.14 -9.23 -9.71
C PRO A 46 20.25 -8.96 -10.93
N THR A 47 20.82 -8.37 -11.99
CA THR A 47 20.06 -7.98 -13.16
C THR A 47 20.08 -9.00 -14.30
N GLN A 48 21.08 -9.88 -14.33
CA GLN A 48 21.29 -10.80 -15.46
C GLN A 48 21.35 -12.27 -15.08
N THR A 49 22.14 -12.62 -14.08
CA THR A 49 22.36 -14.02 -13.71
C THR A 49 21.25 -14.55 -12.79
N MET A 50 20.81 -13.76 -11.83
CA MET A 50 19.76 -14.16 -10.89
C MET A 50 18.39 -14.39 -11.54
N PRO A 51 17.88 -13.50 -12.41
CA PRO A 51 16.61 -13.75 -13.07
C PRO A 51 16.60 -15.07 -13.86
N ARG A 52 17.70 -15.42 -14.53
CA ARG A 52 17.81 -16.67 -15.28
C ARG A 52 17.85 -17.90 -14.39
N ARG A 53 18.60 -17.83 -13.26
CA ARG A 53 18.73 -18.97 -12.33
C ARG A 53 17.47 -19.26 -11.55
N LEU A 54 16.74 -18.21 -11.17
CA LEU A 54 15.52 -18.32 -10.35
C LEU A 54 14.24 -18.38 -11.17
N GLY A 55 14.33 -18.37 -12.50
CA GLY A 55 13.15 -18.32 -13.36
C GLY A 55 12.38 -17.00 -13.28
N LEU A 56 12.99 -15.96 -12.71
CA LEU A 56 12.42 -14.62 -12.69
C LEU A 56 12.29 -14.12 -14.11
N SER A 57 11.09 -13.73 -14.49
CA SER A 57 10.77 -13.39 -15.86
C SER A 57 11.36 -12.04 -16.25
N ASP A 58 12.11 -11.98 -17.34
CA ASP A 58 12.50 -10.71 -18.03
C ASP A 58 11.28 -9.81 -18.30
N VAL A 59 10.07 -10.37 -18.24
CA VAL A 59 8.81 -9.64 -18.44
C VAL A 59 8.59 -8.62 -17.34
N VAL A 60 8.83 -8.97 -16.06
CA VAL A 60 8.67 -8.04 -14.93
C VAL A 60 9.62 -6.87 -15.06
N ASP A 61 10.91 -7.12 -15.31
CA ASP A 61 11.89 -6.06 -15.49
C ASP A 61 11.61 -5.18 -16.71
N ARG A 62 11.15 -5.77 -17.80
CA ARG A 62 10.76 -5.02 -19.00
C ARG A 62 9.54 -4.12 -18.70
N GLN A 63 8.59 -4.63 -17.93
CA GLN A 63 7.41 -3.87 -17.54
C GLN A 63 7.77 -2.76 -16.56
N ILE A 64 8.67 -3.00 -15.61
CA ILE A 64 9.22 -1.97 -14.71
C ILE A 64 9.84 -0.84 -15.52
N ARG A 65 10.73 -1.16 -16.50
CA ARG A 65 11.32 -0.14 -17.37
C ARG A 65 10.28 0.63 -18.18
N THR A 66 9.20 -0.01 -18.58
CA THR A 66 8.09 0.64 -19.28
C THR A 66 7.38 1.62 -18.35
N TYR A 67 6.97 1.18 -17.16
CA TYR A 67 6.33 2.06 -16.19
C TYR A 67 7.23 3.20 -15.70
N GLN A 68 8.55 3.00 -15.59
CA GLN A 68 9.49 4.08 -15.29
C GLN A 68 9.45 5.18 -16.35
N ARG A 69 9.37 4.82 -17.64
CA ARG A 69 9.22 5.79 -18.74
C ARG A 69 7.87 6.49 -18.68
N ASP A 70 6.79 5.76 -18.37
CA ASP A 70 5.44 6.28 -18.28
C ASP A 70 5.28 7.24 -17.10
N VAL A 71 5.91 6.95 -15.97
CA VAL A 71 5.97 7.87 -14.81
C VAL A 71 6.66 9.18 -15.19
N LYS A 72 7.79 9.12 -15.90
CA LYS A 72 8.50 10.33 -16.38
C LYS A 72 7.65 11.17 -17.33
N LYS A 73 6.78 10.52 -18.12
CA LYS A 73 5.86 11.18 -19.07
C LYS A 73 4.52 11.59 -18.43
N GLY A 74 4.27 11.25 -17.14
CA GLY A 74 3.01 11.50 -16.48
C GLY A 74 1.83 10.69 -17.03
N VAL A 75 2.09 9.54 -17.64
CA VAL A 75 1.06 8.67 -18.24
C VAL A 75 0.15 8.11 -17.14
N ARG A 76 -1.12 7.91 -17.49
CA ARG A 76 -2.10 7.22 -16.65
C ARG A 76 -2.46 5.87 -17.26
N LEU A 77 -2.57 4.86 -16.42
CA LEU A 77 -2.96 3.51 -16.77
C LEU A 77 -4.47 3.40 -16.91
N ALA A 78 -4.92 2.49 -17.76
CA ALA A 78 -6.32 2.11 -17.83
C ALA A 78 -6.73 1.30 -16.58
N ASP A 79 -8.00 1.41 -16.16
CA ASP A 79 -8.51 0.65 -15.02
C ASP A 79 -8.31 -0.87 -15.25
N ALA A 80 -8.52 -1.39 -16.47
CA ALA A 80 -8.30 -2.79 -16.83
C ALA A 80 -6.84 -3.24 -16.63
N GLU A 81 -5.87 -2.40 -17.03
CA GLU A 81 -4.44 -2.69 -16.87
C GLU A 81 -4.06 -2.83 -15.39
N VAL A 82 -4.63 -1.97 -14.54
CA VAL A 82 -4.42 -2.04 -13.08
C VAL A 82 -5.08 -3.27 -12.48
N LEU A 83 -6.30 -3.62 -12.92
CA LEU A 83 -7.00 -4.83 -12.49
C LEU A 83 -6.23 -6.10 -12.82
N ASP A 84 -5.65 -6.18 -14.03
CA ASP A 84 -4.86 -7.34 -14.43
C ASP A 84 -3.59 -7.47 -13.60
N LEU A 85 -2.95 -6.35 -13.26
CA LEU A 85 -1.80 -6.33 -12.35
C LEU A 85 -2.19 -6.79 -10.94
N PHE A 86 -3.33 -6.34 -10.41
CA PHE A 86 -3.82 -6.82 -9.12
C PHE A 86 -4.12 -8.32 -9.14
N ARG A 87 -4.79 -8.83 -10.18
CA ARG A 87 -5.06 -10.27 -10.34
C ARG A 87 -3.79 -11.12 -10.37
N LEU A 88 -2.71 -10.59 -10.95
CA LEU A 88 -1.41 -11.25 -10.94
C LEU A 88 -0.87 -11.39 -9.51
N ILE A 89 -0.97 -10.34 -8.70
CA ILE A 89 -0.44 -10.31 -7.33
C ILE A 89 -1.30 -11.17 -6.38
N ILE A 90 -2.64 -11.10 -6.48
CA ILE A 90 -3.58 -11.88 -5.65
C ILE A 90 -3.36 -13.40 -5.78
N ARG A 91 -2.85 -13.87 -6.89
CA ARG A 91 -2.55 -15.31 -7.08
C ARG A 91 -1.31 -15.79 -6.33
N ARG A 92 -0.58 -14.91 -5.71
CA ARG A 92 0.65 -15.20 -4.97
C ARG A 92 0.36 -15.44 -3.49
N PRO A 93 1.07 -16.35 -2.84
CA PRO A 93 0.91 -16.58 -1.39
C PRO A 93 1.34 -15.39 -0.53
N ASP A 94 2.20 -14.50 -1.06
CA ASP A 94 2.71 -13.28 -0.42
C ASP A 94 2.01 -12.00 -0.94
N GLY A 95 0.83 -12.14 -1.57
CA GLY A 95 0.10 -11.03 -2.18
C GLY A 95 -0.22 -9.91 -1.20
N GLU A 96 -0.61 -10.24 0.03
CA GLU A 96 -0.90 -9.26 1.09
C GLU A 96 0.31 -8.40 1.41
N GLU A 97 1.49 -8.98 1.57
CA GLU A 97 2.76 -8.29 1.86
C GLU A 97 3.15 -7.38 0.70
N VAL A 98 3.00 -7.85 -0.54
CA VAL A 98 3.28 -7.03 -1.74
C VAL A 98 2.35 -5.82 -1.78
N PHE A 99 1.05 -5.98 -1.55
CA PHE A 99 0.12 -4.86 -1.51
C PHE A 99 0.42 -3.89 -0.38
N TYR A 100 0.66 -4.41 0.82
CA TYR A 100 0.98 -3.59 1.99
C TYR A 100 2.26 -2.78 1.77
N GLY A 101 3.33 -3.43 1.32
CA GLY A 101 4.61 -2.79 1.03
C GLY A 101 4.51 -1.73 -0.07
N ALA A 102 3.79 -2.02 -1.18
CA ALA A 102 3.56 -1.07 -2.25
C ALA A 102 2.76 0.16 -1.77
N GLY A 103 1.78 -0.03 -0.89
CA GLY A 103 1.05 1.05 -0.22
C GLY A 103 1.98 1.96 0.57
N ARG A 104 2.86 1.39 1.40
CA ARG A 104 3.88 2.12 2.17
C ARG A 104 4.83 2.89 1.26
N LEU A 105 5.38 2.25 0.24
CA LEU A 105 6.29 2.91 -0.73
C LEU A 105 5.64 4.12 -1.41
N LEU A 106 4.38 3.98 -1.84
CA LEU A 106 3.66 5.11 -2.44
C LEU A 106 3.39 6.23 -1.44
N ALA A 107 3.14 5.91 -0.20
CA ALA A 107 2.93 6.88 0.87
C ALA A 107 4.23 7.61 1.26
N SER A 108 5.38 6.95 1.24
CA SER A 108 6.67 7.49 1.65
C SER A 108 7.26 8.53 0.69
N MET A 109 6.76 8.61 -0.55
CA MET A 109 7.29 9.53 -1.58
C MET A 109 7.15 11.02 -1.23
N GLU A 110 6.25 11.40 -0.33
CA GLU A 110 6.09 12.78 0.14
C GLU A 110 6.55 12.89 1.59
N ARG A 111 7.56 13.68 1.83
CA ARG A 111 8.01 13.95 3.20
C ARG A 111 7.03 14.89 3.89
N PRO A 112 6.58 14.56 5.11
CA PRO A 112 5.75 15.48 5.88
C PRO A 112 6.58 16.66 6.38
N SER A 113 5.90 17.76 6.68
CA SER A 113 6.50 18.85 7.42
C SER A 113 6.82 18.38 8.84
N ARG A 114 7.99 18.71 9.36
CA ARG A 114 8.41 18.39 10.75
C ARG A 114 7.45 18.94 11.79
N TRP A 115 6.76 20.02 11.48
CA TRP A 115 5.75 20.66 12.35
C TRP A 115 4.59 19.76 12.72
N THR A 116 4.26 18.75 11.90
CA THR A 116 3.14 17.85 12.18
C THR A 116 3.37 16.98 13.42
N ARG A 117 4.60 16.79 13.84
CA ARG A 117 4.94 15.96 15.01
C ARG A 117 4.75 16.68 16.35
N VAL A 118 4.74 18.02 16.36
CA VAL A 118 4.63 18.82 17.57
C VAL A 118 3.21 19.33 17.86
N VAL A 119 2.27 19.06 16.94
CA VAL A 119 0.86 19.47 17.16
C VAL A 119 0.09 18.39 17.92
N PRO A 120 -1.01 18.76 18.62
CA PRO A 120 -1.85 17.79 19.32
C PRO A 120 -2.32 16.64 18.41
N GLN A 121 -2.44 15.44 18.95
CA GLN A 121 -2.79 14.21 18.21
C GLN A 121 -4.07 14.35 17.36
N ARG A 122 -5.09 15.07 17.84
CA ARG A 122 -6.31 15.36 17.05
C ARG A 122 -6.02 16.10 15.76
N VAL A 123 -5.07 17.03 15.79
CA VAL A 123 -4.63 17.78 14.61
C VAL A 123 -3.82 16.88 13.68
N GLN A 124 -2.96 16.01 14.24
CA GLN A 124 -2.21 15.01 13.46
C GLN A 124 -3.15 14.12 12.66
N TYR A 125 -4.23 13.59 13.27
CA TYR A 125 -5.24 12.81 12.56
C TYR A 125 -5.93 13.61 11.46
N ALA A 126 -6.26 14.87 11.69
CA ALA A 126 -6.89 15.70 10.66
C ALA A 126 -5.95 15.95 9.48
N VAL A 127 -4.66 16.21 9.74
CA VAL A 127 -3.62 16.38 8.72
C VAL A 127 -3.42 15.08 7.94
N ALA A 128 -3.30 13.95 8.63
CA ALA A 128 -3.13 12.64 8.00
C ALA A 128 -4.31 12.30 7.06
N ARG A 129 -5.57 12.50 7.51
CA ARG A 129 -6.76 12.34 6.66
C ARG A 129 -6.71 13.21 5.41
N GLY A 130 -6.33 14.48 5.57
CA GLY A 130 -6.20 15.41 4.44
C GLY A 130 -5.13 14.96 3.43
N ARG A 131 -4.01 14.40 3.92
CA ARG A 131 -2.92 13.84 3.09
C ARG A 131 -3.40 12.60 2.33
N VAL A 132 -3.99 11.63 3.03
CA VAL A 132 -4.55 10.41 2.44
C VAL A 132 -5.52 10.77 1.31
N LYS A 133 -6.51 11.64 1.59
CA LYS A 133 -7.52 12.05 0.60
C LYS A 133 -6.90 12.66 -0.66
N ARG A 134 -6.00 13.62 -0.49
CA ARG A 134 -5.37 14.32 -1.63
C ARG A 134 -4.52 13.37 -2.46
N ARG A 135 -3.80 12.49 -1.79
CA ARG A 135 -2.86 11.60 -2.45
C ARG A 135 -3.57 10.48 -3.21
N LEU A 136 -4.54 9.82 -2.58
CA LEU A 136 -5.36 8.80 -3.24
C LEU A 136 -6.13 9.38 -4.44
N LYS A 137 -6.68 10.61 -4.30
CA LYS A 137 -7.30 11.30 -5.45
C LYS A 137 -6.31 11.53 -6.59
N ARG A 138 -5.06 11.89 -6.28
CA ARG A 138 -4.02 12.11 -7.29
C ARG A 138 -3.62 10.80 -7.96
N LEU A 139 -3.39 9.72 -7.18
CA LEU A 139 -2.95 8.42 -7.67
C LEU A 139 -4.03 7.73 -8.52
N PHE A 140 -5.28 7.71 -8.06
CA PHE A 140 -6.37 6.94 -8.68
C PHE A 140 -7.37 7.80 -9.47
N GLY A 141 -7.22 9.11 -9.49
CA GLY A 141 -8.11 10.01 -10.23
C GLY A 141 -9.56 10.03 -9.73
N ARG A 142 -9.88 9.31 -8.65
CA ARG A 142 -11.20 9.25 -8.01
C ARG A 142 -11.11 9.70 -6.55
N ARG A 143 -12.25 10.09 -5.99
CA ARG A 143 -12.38 10.11 -4.53
C ARG A 143 -12.39 8.66 -4.04
N VAL A 144 -11.35 8.29 -3.35
CA VAL A 144 -11.33 7.03 -2.63
C VAL A 144 -11.95 7.32 -1.27
N GLY A 145 -13.24 7.03 -1.17
CA GLY A 145 -13.98 7.02 0.07
C GLY A 145 -14.26 8.35 0.76
N GLY A 146 -14.88 8.23 1.89
CA GLY A 146 -15.12 9.24 2.90
C GLY A 146 -14.19 9.07 4.09
N PHE A 147 -14.44 9.87 5.14
CA PHE A 147 -13.84 9.68 6.45
C PHE A 147 -14.96 9.39 7.43
N GLY A 148 -14.83 8.25 8.13
CA GLY A 148 -15.76 7.84 9.18
C GLY A 148 -15.69 8.74 10.42
N ARG A 149 -16.57 8.46 11.37
CA ARG A 149 -16.51 9.03 12.70
C ARG A 149 -15.35 8.38 13.46
N GLY A 150 -14.45 9.15 14.02
CA GLY A 150 -13.31 8.64 14.78
C GLY A 150 -12.04 9.45 14.57
N PRO A 151 -10.99 9.15 15.32
CA PRO A 151 -9.72 9.88 15.21
C PRO A 151 -9.14 9.77 13.81
N PHE A 152 -9.00 8.55 13.28
CA PHE A 152 -8.60 8.29 11.91
C PHE A 152 -9.40 7.10 11.37
N SER A 153 -10.28 7.36 10.42
CA SER A 153 -11.05 6.33 9.73
C SER A 153 -11.18 6.71 8.26
N VAL A 154 -10.81 5.78 7.38
CA VAL A 154 -10.96 5.90 5.92
C VAL A 154 -11.97 4.86 5.47
N GLU A 155 -12.95 5.28 4.68
CA GLU A 155 -14.00 4.42 4.14
C GLU A 155 -13.99 4.47 2.62
N GLY A 156 -14.22 3.34 1.96
CA GLY A 156 -14.30 3.25 0.52
C GLY A 156 -15.36 2.28 0.04
N ARG A 157 -16.02 2.64 -1.07
CA ARG A 157 -16.96 1.77 -1.79
C ARG A 157 -16.54 1.63 -3.24
N ALA A 158 -16.78 0.46 -3.84
CA ALA A 158 -16.49 0.16 -5.23
C ALA A 158 -15.08 0.62 -5.65
N LEU A 159 -14.10 0.29 -4.83
CA LEU A 159 -12.70 0.55 -5.13
C LEU A 159 -12.26 -0.35 -6.28
N VAL A 160 -11.32 0.14 -7.11
CA VAL A 160 -10.76 -0.61 -8.24
C VAL A 160 -10.27 -2.01 -7.82
N PHE A 161 -9.83 -2.16 -6.58
CA PHE A 161 -9.30 -3.43 -6.04
C PHE A 161 -10.39 -4.50 -5.84
N ILE A 162 -11.62 -4.08 -5.50
CA ILE A 162 -12.69 -5.01 -5.08
C ILE A 162 -13.16 -5.88 -6.24
N GLU A 163 -13.20 -5.32 -7.45
CA GLU A 163 -13.65 -6.03 -8.65
C GLU A 163 -12.70 -7.20 -9.02
N SER A 164 -11.45 -7.13 -8.62
CA SER A 164 -10.44 -8.16 -8.93
C SER A 164 -10.15 -9.11 -7.79
N ASP A 165 -10.64 -8.83 -6.58
CA ASP A 165 -10.20 -9.46 -5.35
C ASP A 165 -11.37 -9.89 -4.45
N PRO A 166 -11.87 -11.11 -4.62
CA PRO A 166 -12.95 -11.64 -3.79
C PRO A 166 -12.54 -11.94 -2.34
N GLY A 167 -11.24 -12.02 -2.04
CA GLY A 167 -10.69 -12.28 -0.71
C GLY A 167 -10.43 -11.03 0.12
N GLY A 168 -10.22 -9.89 -0.54
CA GLY A 168 -9.89 -8.62 0.10
C GLY A 168 -8.40 -8.42 0.40
N GLU A 169 -7.51 -9.20 -0.24
CA GLU A 169 -6.06 -9.10 -0.09
C GLU A 169 -5.51 -7.76 -0.59
N ALA A 170 -6.02 -7.26 -1.71
CA ALA A 170 -5.63 -5.97 -2.27
C ALA A 170 -5.97 -4.77 -1.35
N CYS A 171 -6.87 -4.98 -0.37
CA CYS A 171 -7.18 -3.97 0.63
C CYS A 171 -5.98 -3.65 1.54
N HIS A 172 -5.01 -4.56 1.67
CA HIS A 172 -3.75 -4.34 2.40
C HIS A 172 -2.93 -3.18 1.82
N PHE A 173 -3.11 -2.87 0.55
CA PHE A 173 -2.54 -1.67 -0.05
C PHE A 173 -2.93 -0.38 0.70
N LEU A 174 -4.22 -0.21 1.02
CA LEU A 174 -4.66 0.96 1.80
C LEU A 174 -4.26 0.88 3.27
N SER A 175 -4.15 -0.31 3.84
CA SER A 175 -3.62 -0.50 5.20
C SER A 175 -2.19 0.05 5.29
N GLY A 176 -1.28 -0.40 4.42
CA GLY A 176 0.09 0.07 4.38
C GLY A 176 0.21 1.56 4.04
N PHE A 177 -0.61 2.04 3.09
CA PHE A 177 -0.64 3.44 2.70
C PHE A 177 -1.07 4.38 3.84
N CYS A 178 -2.13 4.01 4.57
CA CYS A 178 -2.63 4.79 5.71
C CYS A 178 -1.64 4.76 6.88
N GLN A 179 -1.06 3.60 7.15
CA GLN A 179 -0.09 3.43 8.22
C GLN A 179 1.12 4.32 8.01
N GLU A 180 1.74 4.29 6.83
CA GLU A 180 2.90 5.12 6.52
C GLU A 180 2.60 6.62 6.65
N ILE A 181 1.42 7.08 6.19
CA ILE A 181 1.03 8.49 6.34
C ILE A 181 0.85 8.87 7.81
N LEU A 182 0.28 8.00 8.63
CA LEU A 182 0.10 8.25 10.06
C LEU A 182 1.45 8.29 10.77
N GLU A 183 2.32 7.30 10.57
CA GLU A 183 3.66 7.23 11.14
C GLU A 183 4.47 8.49 10.79
N GLN A 184 4.46 8.89 9.53
CA GLN A 184 5.12 10.11 9.08
C GLN A 184 4.55 11.37 9.72
N THR A 185 3.24 11.41 10.00
CA THR A 185 2.56 12.60 10.52
C THR A 185 2.74 12.76 12.02
N GLY A 186 2.64 11.67 12.79
CA GLY A 186 2.73 11.69 14.24
C GLY A 186 4.11 11.35 14.79
N GLY A 187 4.89 10.55 14.06
CA GLY A 187 6.24 10.13 14.46
C GLY A 187 6.28 9.04 15.53
N GLY A 188 5.13 8.46 15.92
CA GLY A 188 5.01 7.34 16.86
C GLY A 188 4.67 6.02 16.17
N VAL A 189 4.57 4.96 16.97
CA VAL A 189 4.10 3.65 16.51
C VAL A 189 2.62 3.75 16.20
N VAL A 190 2.22 3.19 15.06
CA VAL A 190 0.84 3.25 14.56
C VAL A 190 0.37 1.86 14.21
N GLN A 191 -0.89 1.59 14.47
CA GLN A 191 -1.57 0.42 13.95
C GLN A 191 -2.77 0.83 13.10
N VAL A 192 -2.81 0.33 11.86
CA VAL A 192 -3.98 0.48 10.98
C VAL A 192 -4.63 -0.89 10.80
N LYS A 193 -5.92 -0.98 11.13
CA LYS A 193 -6.74 -2.19 10.98
C LYS A 193 -7.76 -2.01 9.87
N HIS A 194 -7.90 -3.00 9.02
CA HIS A 194 -8.99 -3.12 8.05
C HIS A 194 -10.18 -3.79 8.75
N THR A 195 -11.15 -2.98 9.20
CA THR A 195 -12.25 -3.43 10.08
C THR A 195 -13.48 -3.90 9.33
N LEU A 196 -13.74 -3.38 8.13
CA LEU A 196 -14.83 -3.80 7.24
C LEU A 196 -14.28 -4.03 5.84
N CYS A 197 -14.77 -5.06 5.14
CA CYS A 197 -14.33 -5.40 3.80
C CYS A 197 -15.48 -5.73 2.85
N GLN A 198 -15.68 -4.91 1.83
CA GLN A 198 -16.71 -5.12 0.83
C GLN A 198 -16.54 -6.46 0.07
N ALA A 199 -15.31 -6.90 -0.16
CA ALA A 199 -15.04 -8.20 -0.76
C ALA A 199 -15.49 -9.37 0.12
N ARG A 200 -15.61 -9.18 1.44
CA ARG A 200 -16.09 -10.17 2.42
C ARG A 200 -17.57 -10.03 2.73
N GLY A 201 -18.30 -9.16 2.03
CA GLY A 201 -19.74 -8.99 2.16
C GLY A 201 -20.21 -7.78 2.97
N ASP A 202 -19.30 -6.95 3.46
CA ASP A 202 -19.69 -5.68 4.12
C ASP A 202 -20.15 -4.64 3.10
N ASP A 203 -20.92 -3.65 3.53
CA ASP A 203 -21.42 -2.56 2.66
C ASP A 203 -20.30 -1.68 2.11
N GLN A 204 -19.15 -1.63 2.80
CA GLN A 204 -17.99 -0.81 2.44
C GLN A 204 -16.72 -1.35 3.08
N CYS A 205 -15.58 -0.95 2.53
CA CYS A 205 -14.30 -1.15 3.21
C CYS A 205 -14.06 0.00 4.21
N ARG A 206 -13.48 -0.34 5.38
CA ARG A 206 -13.09 0.64 6.40
C ARG A 206 -11.71 0.31 6.98
N TRP A 207 -10.88 1.33 7.07
CA TRP A 207 -9.57 1.27 7.72
C TRP A 207 -9.55 2.24 8.88
N GLU A 208 -9.19 1.75 10.05
CA GLU A 208 -9.10 2.53 11.28
C GLU A 208 -7.67 2.52 11.79
N GLY A 209 -7.15 3.70 12.08
CA GLY A 209 -5.77 3.89 12.54
C GLY A 209 -5.73 4.55 13.91
N MET A 210 -4.79 4.10 14.73
CA MET A 210 -4.50 4.68 16.03
C MET A 210 -3.00 4.74 16.28
N PHE A 211 -2.55 5.75 17.02
CA PHE A 211 -1.23 5.75 17.61
C PHE A 211 -1.26 4.80 18.82
N ILE A 212 -0.26 3.96 18.88
CA ILE A 212 -0.03 3.09 20.03
C ILE A 212 0.92 3.88 20.94
N ASP A 213 0.40 4.33 22.08
CA ASP A 213 1.28 4.81 23.13
C ASP A 213 2.06 3.57 23.63
N GLU A 214 3.36 3.49 23.36
CA GLU A 214 4.19 2.53 24.05
C GLU A 214 4.04 2.81 25.54
N PRO A 215 3.60 1.83 26.37
CA PRO A 215 3.73 2.00 27.81
C PRO A 215 5.21 2.30 28.06
N ALA A 216 5.49 3.39 28.76
CA ALA A 216 6.83 3.70 29.24
C ALA A 216 7.29 2.43 29.97
N GLU A 217 8.19 1.67 29.35
CA GLU A 217 8.78 0.52 30.01
C GLU A 217 9.43 1.02 31.28
N ASP A 218 8.89 0.57 32.41
CA ASP A 218 9.52 0.69 33.72
C ASP A 218 10.89 -0.03 33.69
N ILE A 219 11.87 0.59 33.04
CA ILE A 219 13.27 0.20 33.10
C ILE A 219 13.85 0.72 34.41
N GLN A 220 13.26 0.33 35.54
CA GLN A 220 13.85 0.53 36.87
C GLN A 220 13.27 -0.46 37.86
N SER A 221 13.65 -1.75 37.79
CA SER A 221 13.60 -2.59 39.02
C SER A 221 14.44 -3.84 39.03
N GLU A 222 15.37 -4.08 38.10
CA GLU A 222 16.21 -5.27 38.19
C GLU A 222 17.70 -5.01 38.56
N ALA A 223 18.10 -3.74 38.73
CA ALA A 223 19.46 -3.42 39.14
C ALA A 223 19.69 -3.39 40.67
N ASP A 224 18.61 -3.38 41.48
CA ASP A 224 18.73 -3.21 42.94
C ASP A 224 18.56 -4.51 43.77
N SER A 225 18.39 -5.65 43.10
CA SER A 225 18.20 -6.95 43.79
C SER A 225 19.47 -7.81 43.85
N SER A 226 20.55 -7.47 43.16
CA SER A 226 21.79 -8.27 43.14
C SER A 226 22.88 -7.78 44.10
N GLU A 227 22.72 -6.60 44.73
CA GLU A 227 23.74 -6.06 45.66
C GLU A 227 23.46 -6.34 47.15
N ARG A 228 22.36 -7.01 47.50
CA ARG A 228 22.03 -7.32 48.92
C ARG A 228 22.32 -8.74 49.40
N VAL A 229 22.93 -9.59 48.60
CA VAL A 229 23.19 -10.98 48.98
C VAL A 229 24.66 -11.25 49.44
N GLU A 230 25.58 -10.30 49.24
CA GLU A 230 26.98 -10.53 49.60
C GLU A 230 27.50 -9.81 50.87
N ALA A 231 26.65 -9.24 51.71
CA ALA A 231 27.06 -8.55 52.95
C ALA A 231 26.57 -9.21 54.23
N GLY A 232 26.38 -10.53 54.25
CA GLY A 232 25.81 -11.25 55.41
C GLY A 232 26.53 -12.49 55.86
N GLU A 233 27.85 -12.65 55.61
CA GLU A 233 28.64 -13.73 56.26
C GLU A 233 30.08 -13.28 56.45
N ARG A 234 30.34 -12.67 57.63
CA ARG A 234 31.56 -12.80 58.47
C ARG A 234 31.31 -12.23 59.85
#